data_1017cfc96a1ef85fd9e9bcee4338b9c2
#
_entry.id   1017cfc96a1ef85fd9e9bcee4338b9c2
#
_cell.length_a   1.000
_cell.length_b   1.000
_cell.length_c   1.000
_cell.angle_alpha   90.00
_cell.angle_beta   90.00
_cell.angle_gamma   90.00
#
_symmetry.space_group_name_H-M   'P 1'
#
loop_
_entity.id
_entity.type
_entity.pdbx_description
1 polymer ?
#
loop_
_entity_poly.entity_id
_entity_poly.type
_entity_poly.pdbx_seq_one_letter_code
_entity_poly.pdbx_strand_id
1 'polypeptide(L)'
;MAFDINMILELYKKFPAMVSNARNVTNKPLTLAEKILYTHLWDNKNISHFKRGKDYVDFSPDRVAMQDATAQMALLQFMQAGKDKVAVPSTVHADHLILAKLGADKDLQESINTNNEVFNFLSSVCNKYGIGFWKPGAGI
;
A
#
# COMPACT_ATOMS: atom_id res chain seq x y z
N MET A 1 1.67 -7.81 -12.48
CA MET A 1 1.08 -6.68 -11.74
C MET A 1 -0.35 -7.06 -11.39
N ALA A 2 -0.67 -7.11 -10.11
CA ALA A 2 -2.01 -7.45 -9.66
C ALA A 2 -2.90 -6.20 -9.80
N PHE A 3 -3.45 -6.01 -10.97
CA PHE A 3 -4.50 -5.02 -11.17
C PHE A 3 -5.83 -5.77 -11.19
N ASP A 4 -6.57 -5.70 -10.10
CA ASP A 4 -7.85 -6.39 -9.97
C ASP A 4 -9.01 -5.39 -10.03
N ILE A 5 -9.54 -5.19 -11.24
CA ILE A 5 -10.68 -4.32 -11.46
C ILE A 5 -11.95 -4.85 -10.76
N ASN A 6 -12.09 -6.17 -10.60
CA ASN A 6 -13.23 -6.75 -9.92
C ASN A 6 -13.23 -6.39 -8.43
N MET A 7 -12.06 -6.39 -7.79
CA MET A 7 -11.90 -5.95 -6.40
C MET A 7 -12.34 -4.49 -6.23
N ILE A 8 -11.96 -3.62 -7.16
CA ILE A 8 -12.34 -2.20 -7.15
C ILE A 8 -13.86 -2.05 -7.32
N LEU A 9 -14.45 -2.74 -8.27
CA LEU A 9 -15.90 -2.72 -8.52
C LEU A 9 -16.69 -3.21 -7.30
N GLU A 10 -16.25 -4.29 -6.67
CA GLU A 10 -16.87 -4.82 -5.45
C GLU A 10 -16.75 -3.85 -4.25
N LEU A 11 -15.62 -3.16 -4.12
CA LEU A 11 -15.47 -2.10 -3.12
C LEU A 11 -16.51 -0.99 -3.33
N TYR A 12 -16.58 -0.44 -4.53
CA TYR A 12 -17.54 0.64 -4.85
C TYR A 12 -18.99 0.20 -4.69
N LYS A 13 -19.32 -1.03 -5.00
CA LYS A 13 -20.66 -1.59 -4.80
C LYS A 13 -21.08 -1.63 -3.33
N LYS A 14 -20.15 -1.97 -2.44
CA LYS A 14 -20.40 -2.07 -0.99
C LYS A 14 -20.30 -0.73 -0.25
N PHE A 15 -19.51 0.20 -0.77
CA PHE A 15 -19.16 1.46 -0.13
C PHE A 15 -20.37 2.27 0.38
N PRO A 16 -21.46 2.50 -0.39
CA PRO A 16 -22.60 3.27 0.09
C PRO A 16 -23.27 2.66 1.31
N ALA A 17 -23.45 1.35 1.35
CA ALA A 17 -24.05 0.64 2.47
C ALA A 17 -23.17 0.73 3.72
N MET A 18 -21.85 0.58 3.57
CA MET A 18 -20.90 0.69 4.67
C MET A 18 -20.87 2.10 5.26
N VAL A 19 -20.90 3.14 4.42
CA VAL A 19 -20.99 4.54 4.86
C VAL A 19 -22.30 4.82 5.59
N SER A 20 -23.41 4.29 5.08
CA SER A 20 -24.73 4.45 5.75
C SER A 20 -24.71 3.81 7.13
N ASN A 21 -24.17 2.60 7.25
CA ASN A 21 -24.03 1.92 8.54
C ASN A 21 -23.16 2.71 9.52
N ALA A 22 -22.02 3.20 9.07
CA ALA A 22 -21.12 4.02 9.88
C ALA A 22 -21.81 5.31 10.38
N ARG A 23 -22.61 5.97 9.53
CA ARG A 23 -23.42 7.14 9.94
C ARG A 23 -24.43 6.81 11.02
N ASN A 24 -25.10 5.67 10.90
CA ASN A 24 -26.10 5.23 11.88
C ASN A 24 -25.45 4.98 13.25
N VAL A 25 -24.28 4.34 13.27
CA VAL A 25 -23.55 4.05 14.51
C VAL A 25 -22.96 5.31 15.15
N THR A 26 -22.38 6.20 14.35
CA THR A 26 -21.76 7.43 14.87
C THR A 26 -22.75 8.54 15.16
N ASN A 27 -23.94 8.45 14.60
CA ASN A 27 -25.02 9.45 14.68
C ASN A 27 -24.55 10.88 14.33
N LYS A 28 -23.66 11.00 13.35
CA LYS A 28 -23.13 12.29 12.88
C LYS A 28 -22.79 12.26 11.39
N PRO A 29 -22.68 13.42 10.72
CA PRO A 29 -22.07 13.53 9.41
C PRO A 29 -20.60 13.05 9.46
N LEU A 30 -20.18 12.30 8.44
CA LEU A 30 -18.81 11.81 8.31
C LEU A 30 -18.04 12.66 7.30
N THR A 31 -16.80 13.00 7.65
CA THR A 31 -15.83 13.55 6.69
C THR A 31 -15.46 12.51 5.64
N LEU A 32 -14.79 12.91 4.55
CA LEU A 32 -14.30 11.98 3.54
C LEU A 32 -13.34 10.95 4.15
N ALA A 33 -12.40 11.40 4.98
CA ALA A 33 -11.46 10.51 5.67
C ALA A 33 -12.17 9.48 6.56
N GLU A 34 -13.15 9.91 7.35
CA GLU A 34 -13.94 8.99 8.17
C GLU A 34 -14.72 7.97 7.33
N LYS A 35 -15.30 8.38 6.20
CA LYS A 35 -15.98 7.45 5.28
C LYS A 35 -15.02 6.38 4.77
N ILE A 36 -13.81 6.76 4.34
CA ILE A 36 -12.79 5.83 3.87
C ILE A 36 -12.36 4.90 5.01
N LEU A 37 -12.02 5.42 6.19
CA LEU A 37 -11.58 4.62 7.32
C LEU A 37 -12.66 3.63 7.77
N TYR A 38 -13.91 4.06 7.95
CA TYR A 38 -15.01 3.17 8.36
C TYR A 38 -15.32 2.09 7.31
N THR A 39 -15.07 2.33 6.03
CA THR A 39 -15.27 1.33 4.98
C THR A 39 -14.12 0.34 4.86
N HIS A 40 -12.98 0.61 5.48
CA HIS A 40 -11.80 -0.24 5.50
C HIS A 40 -11.53 -0.88 6.87
N LEU A 41 -12.52 -0.92 7.75
CA LEU A 41 -12.39 -1.65 9.01
C LEU A 41 -12.21 -3.15 8.74
N TRP A 42 -11.29 -3.79 9.48
CA TRP A 42 -11.10 -5.23 9.42
C TRP A 42 -12.36 -6.00 9.79
N ASP A 43 -13.02 -5.58 10.87
CA ASP A 43 -14.31 -6.13 11.29
C ASP A 43 -15.46 -5.13 11.04
N ASN A 44 -16.10 -5.27 9.89
CA ASN A 44 -17.24 -4.44 9.49
C ASN A 44 -18.55 -4.80 10.20
N LYS A 45 -18.59 -5.85 11.04
CA LYS A 45 -19.78 -6.25 11.78
C LYS A 45 -19.89 -5.55 13.14
N ASN A 46 -18.73 -5.22 13.71
CA ASN A 46 -18.63 -4.60 15.05
C ASN A 46 -18.18 -3.14 14.95
N ILE A 47 -18.89 -2.35 14.14
CA ILE A 47 -18.63 -0.92 14.02
C ILE A 47 -19.04 -0.22 15.32
N SER A 48 -18.15 0.62 15.85
CA SER A 48 -18.42 1.46 17.01
C SER A 48 -18.02 2.91 16.77
N HIS A 49 -18.36 3.79 17.70
CA HIS A 49 -17.92 5.17 17.68
C HIS A 49 -16.50 5.27 18.25
N PHE A 50 -15.49 5.19 17.41
CA PHE A 50 -14.09 5.29 17.81
C PHE A 50 -13.70 6.71 18.22
N LYS A 51 -12.99 6.83 19.34
CA LYS A 51 -12.50 8.10 19.88
C LYS A 51 -11.08 8.36 19.39
N ARG A 52 -10.91 9.45 18.65
CA ARG A 52 -9.62 9.89 18.16
C ARG A 52 -8.60 10.05 19.30
N GLY A 53 -7.40 9.47 19.11
CA GLY A 53 -6.31 9.53 20.08
C GLY A 53 -6.46 8.62 21.30
N LYS A 54 -7.51 7.76 21.33
CA LYS A 54 -7.75 6.81 22.43
C LYS A 54 -7.88 5.38 21.94
N ASP A 55 -8.67 5.16 20.89
CA ASP A 55 -9.00 3.81 20.44
C ASP A 55 -8.02 3.32 19.36
N TYR A 56 -7.68 2.05 19.44
CA TYR A 56 -6.94 1.33 18.40
C TYR A 56 -7.94 0.64 17.48
N VAL A 57 -7.64 0.66 16.19
CA VAL A 57 -8.55 0.13 15.16
C VAL A 57 -7.74 -0.63 14.12
N ASP A 58 -8.19 -1.83 13.78
CA ASP A 58 -7.60 -2.65 12.72
C ASP A 58 -8.27 -2.33 11.39
N PHE A 59 -7.45 -2.12 10.36
CA PHE A 59 -7.90 -1.85 9.00
C PHE A 59 -7.53 -2.97 8.03
N SER A 60 -8.39 -3.17 7.04
CA SER A 60 -8.13 -4.04 5.89
C SER A 60 -7.82 -3.17 4.68
N PRO A 61 -6.54 -3.00 4.31
CA PRO A 61 -6.17 -2.22 3.14
C PRO A 61 -6.61 -2.94 1.86
N ASP A 62 -6.93 -2.18 0.83
CA ASP A 62 -7.21 -2.69 -0.51
C ASP A 62 -5.99 -2.64 -1.44
N ARG A 63 -4.94 -1.95 -1.03
CA ARG A 63 -3.66 -1.83 -1.75
C ARG A 63 -2.52 -1.48 -0.80
N VAL A 64 -1.31 -1.94 -1.12
CA VAL A 64 -0.08 -1.56 -0.44
C VAL A 64 0.89 -0.95 -1.46
N ALA A 65 1.38 0.25 -1.21
CA ALA A 65 2.45 0.88 -1.96
C ALA A 65 3.65 1.11 -1.03
N MET A 66 4.82 0.70 -1.46
CA MET A 66 6.06 0.77 -0.68
C MET A 66 7.12 1.56 -1.42
N GLN A 67 7.94 2.27 -0.68
CA GLN A 67 9.14 2.94 -1.19
C GLN A 67 10.33 1.97 -1.15
N ASP A 68 11.33 2.20 -1.96
CA ASP A 68 12.55 1.36 -2.04
C ASP A 68 13.25 1.18 -0.67
N ALA A 69 13.42 2.25 0.09
CA ALA A 69 14.11 2.21 1.37
C ALA A 69 13.35 1.37 2.42
N THR A 70 12.03 1.54 2.53
CA THR A 70 11.20 0.85 3.52
C THR A 70 10.75 -0.53 3.05
N ALA A 71 10.65 -0.75 1.74
CA ALA A 71 10.26 -2.03 1.16
C ALA A 71 11.22 -3.16 1.49
N GLN A 72 12.52 -2.89 1.62
CA GLN A 72 13.52 -3.90 1.97
C GLN A 72 13.14 -4.61 3.26
N MET A 73 12.87 -3.86 4.32
CA MET A 73 12.49 -4.41 5.62
C MET A 73 11.11 -5.08 5.58
N ALA A 74 10.13 -4.43 4.94
CA ALA A 74 8.78 -4.98 4.83
C ALA A 74 8.76 -6.30 4.06
N LEU A 75 9.50 -6.40 2.97
CA LEU A 75 9.61 -7.63 2.18
C LEU A 75 10.37 -8.73 2.90
N LEU A 76 11.44 -8.41 3.64
CA LEU A 76 12.13 -9.38 4.50
C LEU A 76 11.19 -9.97 5.56
N GLN A 77 10.42 -9.11 6.23
CA GLN A 77 9.42 -9.56 7.21
C GLN A 77 8.33 -10.42 6.57
N PHE A 78 7.87 -10.03 5.38
CA PHE A 78 6.91 -10.81 4.61
C PHE A 78 7.45 -12.20 4.24
N MET A 79 8.70 -12.29 3.80
CA MET A 79 9.37 -13.56 3.50
C MET A 79 9.50 -14.45 4.74
N GLN A 80 9.86 -13.85 5.88
CA GLN A 80 9.97 -14.57 7.16
C GLN A 80 8.61 -15.09 7.66
N ALA A 81 7.52 -14.39 7.31
CA ALA A 81 6.17 -14.84 7.63
C ALA A 81 5.73 -16.09 6.82
N GLY A 82 6.53 -16.55 5.86
CA GLY A 82 6.30 -17.78 5.09
C GLY A 82 5.05 -17.75 4.21
N LYS A 83 4.62 -16.59 3.76
CA LYS A 83 3.47 -16.45 2.85
C LYS A 83 3.90 -16.61 1.40
N ASP A 84 3.11 -17.33 0.62
CA ASP A 84 3.41 -17.58 -0.79
C ASP A 84 3.04 -16.41 -1.72
N LYS A 85 2.05 -15.61 -1.33
CA LYS A 85 1.54 -14.49 -2.11
C LYS A 85 1.07 -13.36 -1.21
N VAL A 86 1.12 -12.13 -1.75
CA VAL A 86 0.51 -10.96 -1.13
C VAL A 86 -1.02 -11.08 -1.11
N ALA A 87 -1.66 -10.61 -0.03
CA ALA A 87 -3.11 -10.67 0.12
C ALA A 87 -3.85 -9.63 -0.71
N VAL A 88 -3.20 -8.51 -1.02
CA VAL A 88 -3.75 -7.39 -1.81
C VAL A 88 -2.73 -6.95 -2.86
N PRO A 89 -3.16 -6.27 -3.93
CA PRO A 89 -2.24 -5.69 -4.91
C PRO A 89 -1.20 -4.82 -4.23
N SER A 90 0.07 -5.14 -4.45
CA SER A 90 1.20 -4.47 -3.79
C SER A 90 2.20 -3.98 -4.83
N THR A 91 2.80 -2.82 -4.59
CA THR A 91 3.79 -2.21 -5.47
C THR A 91 4.97 -1.68 -4.67
N VAL A 92 6.16 -1.74 -5.29
CA VAL A 92 7.38 -1.09 -4.78
C VAL A 92 7.82 -0.06 -5.82
N HIS A 93 8.14 1.14 -5.35
CA HIS A 93 8.56 2.28 -6.17
C HIS A 93 9.99 2.68 -5.81
N ALA A 94 10.89 2.63 -6.79
CA ALA A 94 12.32 2.87 -6.59
C ALA A 94 12.71 4.27 -7.10
N ASP A 95 12.43 5.29 -6.32
CA ASP A 95 12.66 6.70 -6.67
C ASP A 95 13.46 7.50 -5.63
N HIS A 96 13.50 7.06 -4.38
CA HIS A 96 14.13 7.83 -3.28
C HIS A 96 15.66 7.72 -3.24
N LEU A 97 16.25 6.77 -3.95
CA LEU A 97 17.70 6.58 -4.01
C LEU A 97 18.34 7.34 -5.20
N ILE A 98 17.58 8.20 -5.89
CA ILE A 98 18.05 9.06 -6.97
C ILE A 98 18.29 10.46 -6.43
N LEU A 99 19.54 10.94 -6.52
CA LEU A 99 19.89 12.30 -6.07
C LEU A 99 19.55 13.30 -7.18
N ALA A 100 18.75 14.29 -6.90
CA ALA A 100 18.44 15.38 -7.83
C ALA A 100 19.55 16.46 -7.82
N LYS A 101 20.77 16.14 -8.27
CA LYS A 101 21.96 16.98 -8.13
C LYS A 101 22.59 17.40 -9.46
N LEU A 102 22.88 16.44 -10.34
CA LEU A 102 23.64 16.67 -11.57
C LEU A 102 22.77 16.70 -12.83
N GLY A 103 21.55 16.23 -12.73
CA GLY A 103 20.59 16.07 -13.83
C GLY A 103 20.08 14.64 -13.97
N ALA A 104 18.89 14.50 -14.53
CA ALA A 104 18.10 13.26 -14.50
C ALA A 104 18.88 12.03 -14.93
N ASP A 105 19.53 12.06 -16.10
CA ASP A 105 20.21 10.88 -16.65
C ASP A 105 21.44 10.49 -15.83
N LYS A 106 22.22 11.47 -15.38
CA LYS A 106 23.43 11.22 -14.59
C LYS A 106 23.10 10.69 -13.21
N ASP A 107 22.15 11.32 -12.53
CA ASP A 107 21.74 10.93 -11.19
C ASP A 107 21.06 9.55 -11.19
N LEU A 108 20.29 9.24 -12.23
CA LEU A 108 19.72 7.92 -12.43
C LEU A 108 20.78 6.84 -12.63
N GLN A 109 21.76 7.09 -13.50
CA GLN A 109 22.82 6.13 -13.78
C GLN A 109 23.69 5.88 -12.54
N GLU A 110 24.00 6.93 -11.79
CA GLU A 110 24.76 6.81 -10.53
C GLU A 110 23.96 6.02 -9.50
N SER A 111 22.68 6.29 -9.36
CA SER A 111 21.79 5.53 -8.46
C SER A 111 21.74 4.04 -8.80
N ILE A 112 21.60 3.70 -10.08
CA ILE A 112 21.58 2.30 -10.54
C ILE A 112 22.90 1.59 -10.20
N ASN A 113 24.03 2.25 -10.40
CA ASN A 113 25.34 1.68 -10.10
C ASN A 113 25.56 1.50 -8.60
N THR A 114 25.25 2.54 -7.82
CA THR A 114 25.53 2.57 -6.37
C THR A 114 24.58 1.65 -5.59
N ASN A 115 23.31 1.56 -6.01
CA ASN A 115 22.28 0.81 -5.29
C ASN A 115 21.86 -0.49 -6.00
N ASN A 116 22.72 -1.04 -6.83
CA ASN A 116 22.42 -2.24 -7.62
C ASN A 116 21.94 -3.42 -6.77
N GLU A 117 22.55 -3.68 -5.64
CA GLU A 117 22.15 -4.76 -4.71
C GLU A 117 20.71 -4.59 -4.21
N VAL A 118 20.35 -3.36 -3.84
CA VAL A 118 18.99 -3.02 -3.37
C VAL A 118 17.97 -3.27 -4.48
N PHE A 119 18.23 -2.74 -5.69
CA PHE A 119 17.32 -2.89 -6.81
C PHE A 119 17.18 -4.35 -7.28
N ASN A 120 18.26 -5.13 -7.25
CA ASN A 120 18.23 -6.55 -7.55
C ASN A 120 17.43 -7.34 -6.52
N PHE A 121 17.63 -7.06 -5.22
CA PHE A 121 16.84 -7.66 -4.16
C PHE A 121 15.35 -7.36 -4.35
N LEU A 122 14.97 -6.09 -4.48
CA LEU A 122 13.58 -5.67 -4.65
C LEU A 122 12.95 -6.31 -5.89
N SER A 123 13.65 -6.31 -7.02
CA SER A 123 13.18 -6.91 -8.27
C SER A 123 12.95 -8.41 -8.12
N SER A 124 13.90 -9.13 -7.50
CA SER A 124 13.81 -10.57 -7.30
C SER A 124 12.64 -10.97 -6.40
N VAL A 125 12.48 -10.28 -5.28
CA VAL A 125 11.38 -10.54 -4.34
C VAL A 125 10.04 -10.17 -4.95
N CYS A 126 9.94 -9.03 -5.61
CA CYS A 126 8.71 -8.60 -6.29
C CYS A 126 8.26 -9.61 -7.35
N ASN A 127 9.19 -10.11 -8.16
CA ASN A 127 8.89 -11.14 -9.16
C ASN A 127 8.40 -12.45 -8.51
N LYS A 128 9.06 -12.88 -7.44
CA LYS A 128 8.69 -14.13 -6.74
C LYS A 128 7.28 -14.09 -6.17
N TYR A 129 6.88 -12.97 -5.57
CA TYR A 129 5.62 -12.86 -4.82
C TYR A 129 4.50 -12.14 -5.56
N GLY A 130 4.70 -11.79 -6.85
CA GLY A 130 3.70 -11.13 -7.69
C GLY A 130 3.47 -9.66 -7.32
N ILE A 131 4.47 -9.00 -6.77
CA ILE A 131 4.46 -7.58 -6.41
C ILE A 131 4.90 -6.76 -7.62
N GLY A 132 4.23 -5.65 -7.89
CA GLY A 132 4.64 -4.73 -8.95
C GLY A 132 5.93 -3.99 -8.57
N PHE A 133 6.92 -3.97 -9.46
CA PHE A 133 8.16 -3.24 -9.25
C PHE A 133 8.31 -2.11 -10.26
N TRP A 134 8.25 -0.89 -9.78
CA TRP A 134 8.52 0.33 -10.54
C TRP A 134 10.01 0.63 -10.43
N LYS A 135 10.72 0.36 -11.53
CA LYS A 135 12.18 0.47 -11.60
C LYS A 135 12.66 1.91 -11.38
N PRO A 136 13.92 2.11 -10.98
CA PRO A 136 14.51 3.45 -10.96
C PRO A 136 14.28 4.18 -12.27
N GLY A 137 13.82 5.43 -12.19
CA GLY A 137 13.48 6.25 -13.36
C GLY A 137 12.09 6.01 -13.97
N ALA A 138 11.32 5.05 -13.49
CA ALA A 138 9.95 4.82 -13.99
C ALA A 138 8.89 5.79 -13.41
N GLY A 139 9.28 6.57 -12.41
CA GLY A 139 8.38 7.46 -11.67
C GLY A 139 7.61 6.74 -10.56
N ILE A 140 6.72 7.47 -9.95
CA ILE A 140 5.89 7.00 -8.82
C ILE A 140 4.50 6.61 -9.31
#